data_9a1c3f8032dba82467a842b068d9fa3f
#
_entry.id   9a1c3f8032dba82467a842b068d9fa3f
#
_cell.length_a   1.000
_cell.length_b   1.000
_cell.length_c   1.000
_cell.angle_alpha   90.00
_cell.angle_beta   90.00
_cell.angle_gamma   90.00
#
_symmetry.space_group_name_H-M   'P 1'
#
loop_
_entity.id
_entity.type
_entity.pdbx_description
1 polymer ?
#
loop_
_entity_poly.entity_id
_entity_poly.type
_entity_poly.pdbx_seq_one_letter_code
_entity_poly.pdbx_strand_id
1 'polypeptide(L)'
;MSAPDVLTQAISDAYDETPYISLPFSYTSPGNLRAVARLYQLEAPALEQARVLELGCAAGGNLLPFALAYPEARVVGIDLSPQQIDAGRQTAEAAGARNLDLRAMSLTDITADFGVFDYIICHGVFSWVPPEVRDAILRICRENLAPQGVAYVSYNTYPGWKASDVIRDAMILNSFGAETPQEKVARAKDMLELIEGGLWQNNPLRSALQQAASKLRGQTDHYLLHEYLEAINTPCYFLEFAAAAQQAGLAYVTDAEPQLTFPSTFGATVAVGLNGLSVNAGREMREQYLDFAVGRSFRKSLLVHAERAGEILEQPEGGAFAAMHFAADLTALAGAPAGQRQFRTAAGTAITTPDPAMIALMETLAQAWPQSLPFAALLESQRGHAASDASADALANAMVGHLVTLVQAGALHYRLEPVAYQPAQAKPRLIPGALELLQEVTKPGCQVGMHSLWHHPVTAPTDALHQYLMRHIDGERSTAELRTLARDALTAGRHPHPDGKPYKGARNLDPVAQEIVNSLLVALRRVGLLLH
;
A
#
# COMPACT_ATOMS: atom_id res chain seq x y z
N MET A 1 -29.83 19.23 -15.90
CA MET A 1 -28.89 18.61 -14.95
C MET A 1 -29.05 19.31 -13.62
N SER A 2 -29.15 18.57 -12.55
CA SER A 2 -29.15 19.13 -11.18
C SER A 2 -27.75 19.71 -10.83
N ALA A 3 -27.64 20.55 -9.80
CA ALA A 3 -26.32 21.06 -9.39
C ALA A 3 -25.34 19.92 -9.01
N PRO A 4 -25.78 18.82 -8.35
CA PRO A 4 -24.94 17.63 -8.15
C PRO A 4 -24.46 16.97 -9.45
N ASP A 5 -25.30 16.90 -10.50
CA ASP A 5 -24.90 16.31 -11.78
C ASP A 5 -23.80 17.12 -12.47
N VAL A 6 -23.86 18.46 -12.38
CA VAL A 6 -22.83 19.36 -12.95
C VAL A 6 -21.49 19.18 -12.23
N LEU A 7 -21.51 19.05 -10.90
CA LEU A 7 -20.29 18.84 -10.12
C LEU A 7 -19.67 17.46 -10.37
N THR A 8 -20.51 16.42 -10.42
CA THR A 8 -20.08 15.05 -10.74
C THR A 8 -19.46 14.98 -12.14
N GLN A 9 -20.06 15.66 -13.13
CA GLN A 9 -19.48 15.73 -14.48
C GLN A 9 -18.15 16.47 -14.49
N ALA A 10 -18.03 17.59 -13.77
CA ALA A 10 -16.78 18.34 -13.69
C ALA A 10 -15.64 17.53 -13.04
N ILE A 11 -15.96 16.69 -12.05
CA ILE A 11 -15.01 15.74 -11.43
C ILE A 11 -14.57 14.71 -12.47
N SER A 12 -15.50 14.09 -13.20
CA SER A 12 -15.18 13.12 -14.26
C SER A 12 -14.29 13.73 -15.35
N ASP A 13 -14.62 14.94 -15.81
CA ASP A 13 -13.85 15.63 -16.85
C ASP A 13 -12.41 15.94 -16.38
N ALA A 14 -12.22 16.33 -15.13
CA ALA A 14 -10.90 16.59 -14.54
C ALA A 14 -10.03 15.32 -14.48
N TYR A 15 -10.62 14.17 -14.11
CA TYR A 15 -9.91 12.88 -14.11
C TYR A 15 -9.60 12.38 -15.53
N ASP A 16 -10.45 12.67 -16.52
CA ASP A 16 -10.19 12.33 -17.91
C ASP A 16 -9.08 13.22 -18.53
N GLU A 17 -8.98 14.51 -18.13
CA GLU A 17 -7.94 15.42 -18.60
C GLU A 17 -6.55 15.07 -18.03
N THR A 18 -6.50 14.62 -16.78
CA THR A 18 -5.24 14.25 -16.10
C THR A 18 -5.42 12.93 -15.37
N PRO A 19 -5.35 11.77 -16.08
CA PRO A 19 -5.64 10.47 -15.50
C PRO A 19 -4.69 10.11 -14.35
N TYR A 20 -5.23 9.55 -13.27
CA TYR A 20 -4.45 9.04 -12.15
C TYR A 20 -3.76 7.72 -12.51
N ILE A 21 -2.47 7.59 -12.18
CA ILE A 21 -1.78 6.30 -12.31
C ILE A 21 -2.27 5.37 -11.21
N SER A 22 -3.04 4.35 -11.58
CA SER A 22 -3.59 3.38 -10.65
C SER A 22 -2.49 2.42 -10.16
N LEU A 23 -2.23 2.44 -8.87
CA LEU A 23 -1.18 1.67 -8.19
C LEU A 23 -1.77 0.76 -7.12
N PRO A 24 -1.11 -0.35 -6.77
CA PRO A 24 -1.51 -1.17 -5.65
C PRO A 24 -1.06 -0.56 -4.31
N PHE A 25 -1.88 -0.78 -3.27
CA PHE A 25 -1.59 -0.38 -1.90
C PHE A 25 -1.70 -1.61 -0.98
N SER A 26 -0.59 -2.06 -0.40
CA SER A 26 -0.54 -3.34 0.35
C SER A 26 -1.53 -3.42 1.51
N TYR A 27 -1.81 -2.28 2.16
CA TYR A 27 -2.76 -2.18 3.28
C TYR A 27 -4.24 -2.26 2.86
N THR A 28 -4.56 -2.13 1.57
CA THR A 28 -5.93 -2.32 1.04
C THR A 28 -6.17 -3.76 0.57
N SER A 29 -5.11 -4.56 0.40
CA SER A 29 -5.26 -5.92 -0.13
C SER A 29 -6.17 -6.77 0.77
N PRO A 30 -7.10 -7.57 0.22
CA PRO A 30 -7.97 -8.44 1.01
C PRO A 30 -7.23 -9.32 2.02
N GLY A 31 -6.02 -9.81 1.68
CA GLY A 31 -5.18 -10.58 2.59
C GLY A 31 -4.71 -9.78 3.81
N ASN A 32 -4.37 -8.48 3.64
CA ASN A 32 -4.06 -7.61 4.77
C ASN A 32 -5.31 -7.35 5.63
N LEU A 33 -6.43 -6.99 4.99
CA LEU A 33 -7.68 -6.70 5.70
C LEU A 33 -8.13 -7.90 6.54
N ARG A 34 -8.03 -9.12 5.98
CA ARG A 34 -8.32 -10.38 6.67
C ARG A 34 -7.41 -10.62 7.86
N ALA A 35 -6.11 -10.42 7.70
CA ALA A 35 -5.14 -10.59 8.78
C ALA A 35 -5.35 -9.56 9.90
N VAL A 36 -5.63 -8.30 9.55
CA VAL A 36 -5.93 -7.24 10.53
C VAL A 36 -7.23 -7.54 11.28
N ALA A 37 -8.29 -7.97 10.59
CA ALA A 37 -9.54 -8.37 11.24
C ALA A 37 -9.30 -9.52 12.26
N ARG A 38 -8.46 -10.50 11.89
CA ARG A 38 -8.10 -11.63 12.78
C ARG A 38 -7.39 -11.18 14.05
N LEU A 39 -6.57 -10.12 14.02
CA LEU A 39 -5.94 -9.56 15.22
C LEU A 39 -6.98 -9.05 16.24
N TYR A 40 -8.17 -8.68 15.79
CA TYR A 40 -9.28 -8.21 16.61
C TYR A 40 -10.36 -9.28 16.80
N GLN A 41 -10.00 -10.57 16.64
CA GLN A 41 -10.85 -11.75 16.82
C GLN A 41 -11.99 -11.89 15.79
N LEU A 42 -11.95 -11.10 14.71
CA LEU A 42 -12.97 -11.17 13.66
C LEU A 42 -12.57 -12.20 12.59
N GLU A 43 -13.45 -13.16 12.33
CA GLU A 43 -13.33 -14.01 11.16
C GLU A 43 -13.79 -13.24 9.92
N ALA A 44 -13.01 -13.33 8.83
CA ALA A 44 -13.32 -12.77 7.53
C ALA A 44 -13.18 -13.85 6.45
N PRO A 45 -13.92 -13.76 5.32
CA PRO A 45 -13.93 -14.78 4.27
C PRO A 45 -12.55 -15.11 3.71
N ALA A 46 -12.35 -16.37 3.31
CA ALA A 46 -11.14 -16.85 2.64
C ALA A 46 -10.97 -16.19 1.27
N LEU A 47 -9.73 -16.12 0.78
CA LEU A 47 -9.39 -15.30 -0.38
C LEU A 47 -9.63 -15.98 -1.73
N GLU A 48 -9.56 -17.32 -1.78
CA GLU A 48 -9.53 -18.11 -3.01
C GLU A 48 -10.76 -17.86 -3.91
N GLN A 49 -11.92 -17.70 -3.31
CA GLN A 49 -13.20 -17.44 -4.01
C GLN A 49 -13.86 -16.15 -3.53
N ALA A 50 -13.09 -15.24 -2.95
CA ALA A 50 -13.61 -14.00 -2.40
C ALA A 50 -14.25 -13.11 -3.47
N ARG A 51 -15.31 -12.41 -3.07
CA ARG A 51 -15.97 -11.37 -3.86
C ARG A 51 -15.45 -10.02 -3.36
N VAL A 52 -14.75 -9.32 -4.22
CA VAL A 52 -14.10 -8.04 -3.89
C VAL A 52 -14.72 -6.92 -4.72
N LEU A 53 -15.05 -5.82 -4.08
CA LEU A 53 -15.54 -4.58 -4.72
C LEU A 53 -14.61 -3.42 -4.35
N GLU A 54 -14.15 -2.67 -5.34
CA GLU A 54 -13.48 -1.38 -5.11
C GLU A 54 -14.30 -0.24 -5.66
N LEU A 55 -14.53 0.76 -4.81
CA LEU A 55 -15.26 2.00 -5.09
C LEU A 55 -14.26 3.11 -5.41
N GLY A 56 -14.30 3.65 -6.63
CA GLY A 56 -13.28 4.57 -7.15
C GLY A 56 -11.98 3.86 -7.49
N CYS A 57 -12.07 2.82 -8.34
CA CYS A 57 -10.93 1.95 -8.65
C CYS A 57 -9.96 2.54 -9.69
N ALA A 58 -10.24 3.70 -10.26
CA ALA A 58 -9.50 4.25 -11.40
C ALA A 58 -9.34 3.20 -12.52
N ALA A 59 -8.12 2.94 -12.99
CA ALA A 59 -7.85 1.89 -13.98
C ALA A 59 -7.66 0.49 -13.36
N GLY A 60 -8.06 0.25 -12.11
CA GLY A 60 -8.07 -1.07 -11.47
C GLY A 60 -6.69 -1.59 -11.04
N GLY A 61 -5.65 -0.74 -11.01
CA GLY A 61 -4.28 -1.16 -10.65
C GLY A 61 -4.15 -1.69 -9.23
N ASN A 62 -5.05 -1.29 -8.31
CA ASN A 62 -5.09 -1.83 -6.97
C ASN A 62 -5.77 -3.21 -6.90
N LEU A 63 -6.72 -3.51 -7.77
CA LEU A 63 -7.42 -4.79 -7.83
C LEU A 63 -6.64 -5.86 -8.61
N LEU A 64 -5.88 -5.45 -9.61
CA LEU A 64 -5.20 -6.35 -10.55
C LEU A 64 -4.29 -7.38 -9.87
N PRO A 65 -3.44 -7.03 -8.88
CA PRO A 65 -2.61 -8.01 -8.16
C PRO A 65 -3.41 -9.12 -7.50
N PHE A 66 -4.55 -8.76 -6.90
CA PHE A 66 -5.43 -9.71 -6.24
C PHE A 66 -6.12 -10.63 -7.26
N ALA A 67 -6.65 -10.07 -8.35
CA ALA A 67 -7.29 -10.84 -9.41
C ALA A 67 -6.34 -11.87 -10.05
N LEU A 68 -5.08 -11.49 -10.29
CA LEU A 68 -4.07 -12.38 -10.84
C LEU A 68 -3.61 -13.47 -9.85
N ALA A 69 -3.56 -13.15 -8.54
CA ALA A 69 -3.16 -14.10 -7.50
C ALA A 69 -4.26 -15.12 -7.16
N TYR A 70 -5.54 -14.74 -7.32
CA TYR A 70 -6.71 -15.55 -6.97
C TYR A 70 -7.69 -15.63 -8.16
N PRO A 71 -7.40 -16.47 -9.17
CA PRO A 71 -8.19 -16.51 -10.41
C PRO A 71 -9.64 -17.00 -10.23
N GLU A 72 -9.95 -17.69 -9.12
CA GLU A 72 -11.31 -18.13 -8.78
C GLU A 72 -12.12 -17.10 -7.98
N ALA A 73 -11.48 -15.99 -7.55
CA ALA A 73 -12.16 -14.86 -6.92
C ALA A 73 -12.96 -14.07 -7.96
N ARG A 74 -13.99 -13.35 -7.51
CA ARG A 74 -14.73 -12.38 -8.32
C ARG A 74 -14.37 -10.97 -7.91
N VAL A 75 -13.74 -10.23 -8.79
CA VAL A 75 -13.22 -8.89 -8.51
C VAL A 75 -13.95 -7.86 -9.37
N VAL A 76 -14.53 -6.85 -8.72
CA VAL A 76 -15.30 -5.79 -9.39
C VAL A 76 -14.71 -4.44 -9.01
N GLY A 77 -14.46 -3.60 -9.98
CA GLY A 77 -14.03 -2.21 -9.78
C GLY A 77 -15.02 -1.24 -10.40
N ILE A 78 -15.35 -0.17 -9.67
CA ILE A 78 -16.26 0.88 -10.11
C ILE A 78 -15.53 2.21 -10.10
N ASP A 79 -15.62 2.93 -11.20
CA ASP A 79 -15.12 4.31 -11.30
C ASP A 79 -16.05 5.16 -12.17
N LEU A 80 -16.00 6.46 -11.96
CA LEU A 80 -16.82 7.41 -12.71
C LEU A 80 -16.24 7.69 -14.12
N SER A 81 -14.91 7.57 -14.30
CA SER A 81 -14.21 7.87 -15.55
C SER A 81 -14.26 6.69 -16.54
N PRO A 82 -14.99 6.82 -17.67
CA PRO A 82 -14.99 5.80 -18.72
C PRO A 82 -13.60 5.58 -19.32
N GLN A 83 -12.80 6.63 -19.45
CA GLN A 83 -11.45 6.55 -20.01
C GLN A 83 -10.53 5.68 -19.15
N GLN A 84 -10.55 5.86 -17.83
CA GLN A 84 -9.75 5.04 -16.90
C GLN A 84 -10.20 3.59 -16.89
N ILE A 85 -11.51 3.35 -16.90
CA ILE A 85 -12.10 2.00 -16.96
C ILE A 85 -11.70 1.28 -18.23
N ASP A 86 -11.75 1.95 -19.39
CA ASP A 86 -11.38 1.32 -20.67
C ASP A 86 -9.88 1.01 -20.75
N ALA A 87 -9.02 1.91 -20.26
CA ALA A 87 -7.59 1.65 -20.13
C ALA A 87 -7.29 0.48 -19.17
N GLY A 88 -8.02 0.42 -18.06
CA GLY A 88 -7.92 -0.67 -17.08
C GLY A 88 -8.35 -2.02 -17.65
N ARG A 89 -9.45 -2.08 -18.39
CA ARG A 89 -9.93 -3.30 -19.07
C ARG A 89 -8.88 -3.84 -20.06
N GLN A 90 -8.29 -2.96 -20.88
CA GLN A 90 -7.23 -3.35 -21.81
C GLN A 90 -6.03 -3.94 -21.09
N THR A 91 -5.60 -3.31 -19.99
CA THR A 91 -4.47 -3.80 -19.17
C THR A 91 -4.81 -5.13 -18.48
N ALA A 92 -6.01 -5.26 -17.92
CA ALA A 92 -6.48 -6.49 -17.27
C ALA A 92 -6.56 -7.67 -18.26
N GLU A 93 -7.08 -7.43 -19.46
CA GLU A 93 -7.13 -8.43 -20.53
C GLU A 93 -5.72 -8.85 -20.97
N ALA A 94 -4.83 -7.89 -21.20
CA ALA A 94 -3.44 -8.16 -21.57
C ALA A 94 -2.71 -8.97 -20.48
N ALA A 95 -2.92 -8.65 -19.20
CA ALA A 95 -2.35 -9.37 -18.06
C ALA A 95 -3.01 -10.73 -17.77
N GLY A 96 -4.13 -11.05 -18.41
CA GLY A 96 -4.86 -12.31 -18.24
C GLY A 96 -5.77 -12.36 -17.01
N ALA A 97 -6.13 -11.24 -16.41
CA ALA A 97 -7.03 -11.14 -15.25
C ALA A 97 -8.51 -11.26 -15.67
N ARG A 98 -8.95 -12.48 -16.00
CA ARG A 98 -10.30 -12.76 -16.54
C ARG A 98 -11.42 -12.63 -15.52
N ASN A 99 -11.10 -12.60 -14.25
CA ASN A 99 -12.01 -12.48 -13.10
C ASN A 99 -12.13 -11.04 -12.59
N LEU A 100 -11.54 -10.05 -13.28
CA LEU A 100 -11.62 -8.63 -12.98
C LEU A 100 -12.63 -7.94 -13.91
N ASP A 101 -13.71 -7.42 -13.33
CA ASP A 101 -14.79 -6.71 -14.01
C ASP A 101 -14.76 -5.23 -13.62
N LEU A 102 -14.33 -4.36 -14.52
CA LEU A 102 -14.26 -2.91 -14.33
C LEU A 102 -15.45 -2.24 -15.00
N ARG A 103 -16.15 -1.32 -14.29
CA ARG A 103 -17.37 -0.68 -14.77
C ARG A 103 -17.35 0.83 -14.59
N ALA A 104 -17.65 1.57 -15.65
CA ALA A 104 -17.86 3.02 -15.58
C ALA A 104 -19.29 3.30 -15.11
N MET A 105 -19.45 3.73 -13.85
CA MET A 105 -20.74 4.12 -13.29
C MET A 105 -20.57 4.95 -12.01
N SER A 106 -21.63 5.70 -11.66
CA SER A 106 -21.65 6.44 -10.39
C SER A 106 -21.82 5.51 -9.18
N LEU A 107 -21.15 5.81 -8.07
CA LEU A 107 -21.35 5.10 -6.80
C LEU A 107 -22.78 5.25 -6.28
N THR A 108 -23.47 6.35 -6.61
CA THR A 108 -24.87 6.59 -6.21
C THR A 108 -25.85 5.60 -6.87
N ASP A 109 -25.47 5.00 -8.00
CA ASP A 109 -26.30 4.05 -8.75
C ASP A 109 -26.19 2.61 -8.22
N ILE A 110 -25.24 2.34 -7.32
CA ILE A 110 -25.09 1.02 -6.69
C ILE A 110 -26.22 0.83 -5.68
N THR A 111 -26.99 -0.24 -5.85
CA THR A 111 -28.08 -0.66 -4.97
C THR A 111 -27.77 -1.99 -4.30
N ALA A 112 -28.60 -2.44 -3.36
CA ALA A 112 -28.46 -3.74 -2.71
C ALA A 112 -28.45 -4.92 -3.72
N ASP A 113 -29.16 -4.79 -4.87
CA ASP A 113 -29.20 -5.81 -5.91
C ASP A 113 -27.91 -5.89 -6.76
N PHE A 114 -26.97 -4.95 -6.59
CA PHE A 114 -25.70 -4.97 -7.30
C PHE A 114 -24.85 -6.21 -6.94
N GLY A 115 -25.04 -6.74 -5.76
CA GLY A 115 -24.39 -7.96 -5.28
C GLY A 115 -23.87 -7.83 -3.86
N VAL A 116 -23.40 -8.97 -3.34
CA VAL A 116 -22.82 -9.07 -1.99
C VAL A 116 -21.33 -9.40 -2.11
N PHE A 117 -20.50 -8.67 -1.35
CA PHE A 117 -19.05 -8.74 -1.42
C PHE A 117 -18.43 -9.07 -0.06
N ASP A 118 -17.38 -9.85 -0.08
CA ASP A 118 -16.64 -10.26 1.12
C ASP A 118 -15.67 -9.16 1.57
N TYR A 119 -15.16 -8.39 0.61
CA TYR A 119 -14.31 -7.22 0.84
C TYR A 119 -14.79 -6.04 0.01
N ILE A 120 -15.02 -4.89 0.64
CA ILE A 120 -15.33 -3.62 -0.02
C ILE A 120 -14.22 -2.64 0.28
N ILE A 121 -13.60 -2.08 -0.76
CA ILE A 121 -12.46 -1.17 -0.66
C ILE A 121 -12.87 0.19 -1.22
N CYS A 122 -12.63 1.26 -0.45
CA CYS A 122 -12.79 2.63 -0.89
C CYS A 122 -11.52 3.41 -0.50
N HIS A 123 -10.57 3.50 -1.43
CA HIS A 123 -9.27 4.12 -1.17
C HIS A 123 -9.11 5.43 -1.92
N GLY A 124 -8.82 6.52 -1.20
CA GLY A 124 -8.57 7.84 -1.80
C GLY A 124 -9.80 8.49 -2.43
N VAL A 125 -11.02 8.18 -1.98
CA VAL A 125 -12.28 8.70 -2.56
C VAL A 125 -13.07 9.54 -1.56
N PHE A 126 -13.29 9.05 -0.35
CA PHE A 126 -14.27 9.58 0.62
C PHE A 126 -14.15 11.09 0.89
N SER A 127 -12.95 11.65 0.94
CA SER A 127 -12.73 13.07 1.18
C SER A 127 -12.88 13.95 -0.08
N TRP A 128 -12.93 13.34 -1.25
CA TRP A 128 -12.88 14.03 -2.56
C TRP A 128 -14.23 14.10 -3.26
N VAL A 129 -15.27 13.60 -2.61
CA VAL A 129 -16.61 13.49 -3.19
C VAL A 129 -17.63 14.29 -2.38
N PRO A 130 -18.76 14.70 -3.01
CA PRO A 130 -19.85 15.39 -2.33
C PRO A 130 -20.49 14.55 -1.20
N PRO A 131 -21.21 15.17 -0.26
CA PRO A 131 -21.83 14.48 0.87
C PRO A 131 -22.72 13.30 0.48
N GLU A 132 -23.53 13.44 -0.56
CA GLU A 132 -24.43 12.39 -1.06
C GLU A 132 -23.67 11.15 -1.55
N VAL A 133 -22.46 11.32 -2.11
CA VAL A 133 -21.61 10.19 -2.53
C VAL A 133 -20.95 9.54 -1.32
N ARG A 134 -20.58 10.31 -0.27
CA ARG A 134 -20.08 9.74 1.00
C ARG A 134 -21.15 8.89 1.68
N ASP A 135 -22.37 9.38 1.71
CA ASP A 135 -23.51 8.62 2.25
C ASP A 135 -23.74 7.34 1.43
N ALA A 136 -23.61 7.41 0.10
CA ALA A 136 -23.68 6.25 -0.75
C ALA A 136 -22.55 5.24 -0.46
N ILE A 137 -21.30 5.68 -0.24
CA ILE A 137 -20.18 4.79 0.13
C ILE A 137 -20.50 4.01 1.41
N LEU A 138 -20.94 4.68 2.47
CA LEU A 138 -21.30 4.02 3.73
C LEU A 138 -22.52 3.11 3.58
N ARG A 139 -23.52 3.53 2.81
CA ARG A 139 -24.69 2.70 2.46
C ARG A 139 -24.27 1.43 1.72
N ILE A 140 -23.41 1.53 0.71
CA ILE A 140 -22.87 0.37 -0.03
C ILE A 140 -22.12 -0.57 0.91
N CYS A 141 -21.28 -0.03 1.80
CA CYS A 141 -20.60 -0.84 2.82
C CYS A 141 -21.60 -1.54 3.76
N ARG A 142 -22.80 -1.00 3.98
CA ARG A 142 -23.85 -1.65 4.77
C ARG A 142 -24.65 -2.67 3.98
N GLU A 143 -25.10 -2.31 2.77
CA GLU A 143 -26.07 -3.10 2.01
C GLU A 143 -25.41 -4.23 1.19
N ASN A 144 -24.18 -3.99 0.70
CA ASN A 144 -23.48 -4.90 -0.20
C ASN A 144 -22.34 -5.69 0.49
N LEU A 145 -22.06 -5.48 1.78
CA LEU A 145 -21.08 -6.27 2.52
C LEU A 145 -21.68 -7.61 2.96
N ALA A 146 -20.93 -8.69 2.80
CA ALA A 146 -21.30 -10.00 3.32
C ALA A 146 -21.39 -9.97 4.87
N PRO A 147 -22.17 -10.86 5.51
CA PRO A 147 -22.31 -10.86 6.98
C PRO A 147 -20.98 -10.93 7.75
N GLN A 148 -19.99 -11.65 7.22
CA GLN A 148 -18.63 -11.73 7.79
C GLN A 148 -17.61 -10.88 7.02
N GLY A 149 -18.06 -10.05 6.08
CA GLY A 149 -17.22 -9.21 5.25
C GLY A 149 -16.52 -8.11 6.03
N VAL A 150 -15.50 -7.54 5.40
CA VAL A 150 -14.73 -6.39 5.89
C VAL A 150 -14.75 -5.29 4.85
N ALA A 151 -15.13 -4.08 5.25
CA ALA A 151 -15.02 -2.89 4.43
C ALA A 151 -13.82 -2.05 4.87
N TYR A 152 -13.17 -1.42 3.91
CA TYR A 152 -12.06 -0.49 4.09
C TYR A 152 -12.45 0.87 3.49
N VAL A 153 -12.32 1.94 4.28
CA VAL A 153 -12.53 3.31 3.81
C VAL A 153 -11.38 4.19 4.27
N SER A 154 -10.72 4.88 3.34
CA SER A 154 -9.71 5.86 3.69
C SER A 154 -10.20 7.29 3.46
N TYR A 155 -9.68 8.21 4.28
CA TYR A 155 -10.06 9.62 4.24
C TYR A 155 -9.00 10.52 4.85
N ASN A 156 -8.98 11.76 4.38
CA ASN A 156 -8.19 12.83 4.98
C ASN A 156 -8.79 13.21 6.35
N THR A 157 -7.95 13.40 7.35
CA THR A 157 -8.42 13.65 8.71
C THR A 157 -7.76 14.82 9.40
N TYR A 158 -8.50 15.42 10.29
CA TYR A 158 -8.02 16.40 11.26
C TYR A 158 -7.44 15.70 12.51
N PRO A 159 -6.42 16.30 13.16
CA PRO A 159 -5.96 17.70 12.99
C PRO A 159 -4.88 17.88 11.89
N GLY A 160 -4.32 16.83 11.33
CA GLY A 160 -3.16 16.93 10.45
C GLY A 160 -3.40 17.77 9.20
N TRP A 161 -4.61 17.77 8.65
CA TRP A 161 -4.99 18.59 7.50
C TRP A 161 -5.18 20.07 7.80
N LYS A 162 -5.24 20.53 9.07
CA LYS A 162 -5.48 21.95 9.38
C LYS A 162 -4.47 22.91 8.78
N ALA A 163 -3.18 22.56 8.81
CA ALA A 163 -2.15 23.38 8.16
C ALA A 163 -2.19 23.26 6.63
N SER A 164 -2.51 22.07 6.11
CA SER A 164 -2.64 21.81 4.68
C SER A 164 -3.85 22.53 4.08
N ASP A 165 -4.96 22.69 4.81
CA ASP A 165 -6.12 23.47 4.36
C ASP A 165 -5.74 24.93 4.07
N VAL A 166 -4.98 25.57 4.97
CA VAL A 166 -4.52 26.96 4.75
C VAL A 166 -3.66 27.09 3.49
N ILE A 167 -2.77 26.10 3.26
CA ILE A 167 -1.93 26.07 2.06
C ILE A 167 -2.79 25.85 0.82
N ARG A 168 -3.70 24.91 0.87
CA ARG A 168 -4.63 24.58 -0.20
C ARG A 168 -5.48 25.79 -0.60
N ASP A 169 -6.08 26.45 0.37
CA ASP A 169 -6.89 27.66 0.14
C ASP A 169 -6.08 28.77 -0.55
N ALA A 170 -4.84 28.97 -0.10
CA ALA A 170 -3.94 29.94 -0.70
C ALA A 170 -3.55 29.57 -2.14
N MET A 171 -3.26 28.28 -2.41
CA MET A 171 -2.95 27.77 -3.74
C MET A 171 -4.14 27.90 -4.69
N ILE A 172 -5.34 27.52 -4.25
CA ILE A 172 -6.58 27.63 -5.03
C ILE A 172 -6.87 29.10 -5.34
N LEU A 173 -6.74 29.99 -4.36
CA LEU A 173 -6.94 31.41 -4.57
C LEU A 173 -5.99 31.98 -5.63
N ASN A 174 -4.69 31.65 -5.57
CA ASN A 174 -3.72 32.15 -6.53
C ASN A 174 -3.87 31.51 -7.93
N SER A 175 -4.37 30.29 -8.00
CA SER A 175 -4.61 29.61 -9.27
C SER A 175 -5.98 29.91 -9.88
N PHE A 176 -6.81 30.72 -9.23
CA PHE A 176 -8.12 31.10 -9.75
C PHE A 176 -8.01 31.79 -11.12
N GLY A 177 -8.84 31.38 -12.07
CA GLY A 177 -8.82 31.88 -13.45
C GLY A 177 -7.64 31.40 -14.29
N ALA A 178 -6.90 30.37 -13.88
CA ALA A 178 -5.96 29.67 -14.74
C ALA A 178 -6.70 28.92 -15.85
N GLU A 179 -6.23 29.02 -17.09
CA GLU A 179 -6.88 28.43 -18.27
C GLU A 179 -6.42 27.00 -18.54
N THR A 180 -5.26 26.59 -18.01
CA THR A 180 -4.69 25.25 -18.20
C THR A 180 -4.24 24.63 -16.88
N PRO A 181 -4.21 23.26 -16.78
CA PRO A 181 -3.65 22.57 -15.62
C PRO A 181 -2.22 22.98 -15.29
N GLN A 182 -1.39 23.19 -16.30
CA GLN A 182 0.01 23.63 -16.16
C GLN A 182 0.09 25.04 -15.54
N GLU A 183 -0.73 25.96 -15.99
CA GLU A 183 -0.81 27.31 -15.41
C GLU A 183 -1.33 27.27 -13.98
N LYS A 184 -2.34 26.44 -13.70
CA LYS A 184 -2.90 26.22 -12.36
C LYS A 184 -1.81 25.76 -11.38
N VAL A 185 -0.99 24.77 -11.78
CA VAL A 185 0.14 24.27 -10.98
C VAL A 185 1.23 25.33 -10.82
N ALA A 186 1.59 26.05 -11.87
CA ALA A 186 2.61 27.09 -11.78
C ALA A 186 2.24 28.17 -10.76
N ARG A 187 1.01 28.70 -10.84
CA ARG A 187 0.50 29.69 -9.87
C ARG A 187 0.41 29.12 -8.44
N ALA A 188 0.03 27.84 -8.29
CA ALA A 188 0.03 27.19 -6.99
C ALA A 188 1.45 27.09 -6.39
N LYS A 189 2.46 26.80 -7.20
CA LYS A 189 3.88 26.77 -6.78
C LYS A 189 4.40 28.14 -6.35
N ASP A 190 4.01 29.23 -7.02
CA ASP A 190 4.36 30.59 -6.59
C ASP A 190 3.86 30.87 -5.16
N MET A 191 2.67 30.36 -4.82
CA MET A 191 2.13 30.48 -3.46
C MET A 191 2.89 29.62 -2.44
N LEU A 192 3.36 28.43 -2.85
CA LEU A 192 4.22 27.60 -1.97
C LEU A 192 5.54 28.31 -1.67
N GLU A 193 6.16 28.97 -2.64
CA GLU A 193 7.39 29.74 -2.41
C GLU A 193 7.17 30.88 -1.41
N LEU A 194 6.04 31.59 -1.51
CA LEU A 194 5.67 32.61 -0.53
C LEU A 194 5.53 32.03 0.88
N ILE A 195 4.86 30.88 1.03
CA ILE A 195 4.66 30.24 2.33
C ILE A 195 6.00 29.74 2.91
N GLU A 196 6.89 29.21 2.09
CA GLU A 196 8.19 28.73 2.56
C GLU A 196 9.14 29.87 3.00
N GLY A 197 9.24 30.93 2.22
CA GLY A 197 10.24 31.98 2.40
C GLY A 197 9.70 33.34 2.84
N GLY A 198 8.44 33.66 2.53
CA GLY A 198 7.88 35.00 2.64
C GLY A 198 6.99 35.27 3.85
N LEU A 199 6.71 34.28 4.70
CA LEU A 199 5.83 34.49 5.85
C LEU A 199 6.44 35.42 6.89
N TRP A 200 5.59 36.31 7.42
CA TRP A 200 5.95 37.19 8.52
C TRP A 200 6.50 36.40 9.72
N GLN A 201 7.62 36.91 10.31
CA GLN A 201 8.36 36.18 11.36
C GLN A 201 7.54 35.88 12.63
N ASN A 202 6.56 36.73 12.93
CA ASN A 202 5.66 36.56 14.07
C ASN A 202 4.31 35.91 13.71
N ASN A 203 4.17 35.31 12.51
CA ASN A 203 2.98 34.54 12.17
C ASN A 203 2.90 33.32 13.10
N PRO A 204 1.85 33.18 13.91
CA PRO A 204 1.72 32.06 14.88
C PRO A 204 1.68 30.69 14.20
N LEU A 205 1.26 30.62 12.94
CA LEU A 205 1.19 29.38 12.16
C LEU A 205 2.45 29.10 11.34
N ARG A 206 3.44 30.01 11.36
CA ARG A 206 4.61 29.97 10.46
C ARG A 206 5.28 28.59 10.41
N SER A 207 5.61 28.03 11.57
CA SER A 207 6.32 26.73 11.63
C SER A 207 5.50 25.59 11.04
N ALA A 208 4.21 25.52 11.36
CA ALA A 208 3.31 24.49 10.85
C ALA A 208 3.10 24.59 9.34
N LEU A 209 2.90 25.83 8.84
CA LEU A 209 2.72 26.08 7.40
C LEU A 209 3.99 25.79 6.61
N GLN A 210 5.17 26.21 7.10
CA GLN A 210 6.45 25.91 6.45
C GLN A 210 6.75 24.43 6.43
N GLN A 211 6.45 23.70 7.51
CA GLN A 211 6.62 22.25 7.56
C GLN A 211 5.68 21.54 6.58
N ALA A 212 4.43 21.95 6.47
CA ALA A 212 3.47 21.40 5.53
C ALA A 212 3.85 21.73 4.08
N ALA A 213 4.24 22.98 3.77
CA ALA A 213 4.67 23.41 2.43
C ALA A 213 5.94 22.66 1.98
N SER A 214 6.91 22.46 2.87
CA SER A 214 8.16 21.76 2.52
C SER A 214 7.93 20.31 2.06
N LYS A 215 6.88 19.65 2.55
CA LYS A 215 6.49 18.31 2.08
C LYS A 215 5.98 18.32 0.64
N LEU A 216 5.44 19.44 0.17
CA LEU A 216 4.87 19.59 -1.16
C LEU A 216 5.90 19.98 -2.21
N ARG A 217 7.01 20.60 -1.82
CA ARG A 217 8.05 21.06 -2.74
C ARG A 217 8.60 19.96 -3.66
N GLY A 218 8.75 18.74 -3.16
CA GLY A 218 9.29 17.61 -3.90
C GLY A 218 8.24 16.78 -4.64
N GLN A 219 6.97 17.18 -4.57
CA GLN A 219 5.88 16.43 -5.18
C GLN A 219 5.76 16.75 -6.68
N THR A 220 5.20 15.80 -7.42
CA THR A 220 4.94 15.97 -8.86
C THR A 220 3.79 16.94 -9.10
N ASP A 221 3.73 17.54 -10.29
CA ASP A 221 2.64 18.40 -10.72
C ASP A 221 1.30 17.66 -10.64
N HIS A 222 1.29 16.40 -11.01
CA HIS A 222 0.16 15.50 -10.91
C HIS A 222 -0.34 15.37 -9.45
N TYR A 223 0.56 15.17 -8.49
CA TYR A 223 0.20 15.12 -7.07
C TYR A 223 -0.44 16.44 -6.58
N LEU A 224 0.13 17.58 -6.97
CA LEU A 224 -0.43 18.89 -6.60
C LEU A 224 -1.82 19.10 -7.18
N LEU A 225 -2.06 18.71 -8.45
CA LEU A 225 -3.37 18.80 -9.08
C LEU A 225 -4.42 17.98 -8.31
N HIS A 226 -4.14 16.70 -8.05
CA HIS A 226 -5.13 15.80 -7.49
C HIS A 226 -5.28 15.86 -5.97
N GLU A 227 -4.25 16.28 -5.23
CA GLU A 227 -4.31 16.30 -3.76
C GLU A 227 -4.58 17.71 -3.19
N TYR A 228 -4.27 18.77 -3.94
CA TYR A 228 -4.37 20.14 -3.43
C TYR A 228 -5.24 21.08 -4.27
N LEU A 229 -5.38 20.82 -5.56
CA LEU A 229 -6.08 21.73 -6.47
C LEU A 229 -7.44 21.19 -6.95
N GLU A 230 -7.88 20.03 -6.44
CA GLU A 230 -9.22 19.52 -6.68
C GLU A 230 -10.29 20.43 -6.07
N ALA A 231 -11.49 20.43 -6.68
CA ALA A 231 -12.60 21.28 -6.24
C ALA A 231 -13.08 20.92 -4.82
N ILE A 232 -13.10 19.63 -4.52
CA ILE A 232 -13.55 19.11 -3.23
C ILE A 232 -12.37 18.49 -2.50
N ASN A 233 -12.17 18.87 -1.26
CA ASN A 233 -11.44 18.12 -0.23
C ASN A 233 -12.11 18.43 1.10
N THR A 234 -12.68 17.44 1.75
CA THR A 234 -13.38 17.61 3.03
C THR A 234 -12.84 16.62 4.04
N PRO A 235 -11.74 16.95 4.71
CA PRO A 235 -11.24 16.19 5.84
C PRO A 235 -12.25 16.23 7.00
N CYS A 236 -12.32 15.16 7.79
CA CYS A 236 -13.16 15.10 8.98
C CYS A 236 -12.35 14.63 10.19
N TYR A 237 -12.84 14.87 11.40
CA TYR A 237 -12.29 14.20 12.58
C TYR A 237 -12.67 12.72 12.56
N PHE A 238 -11.84 11.88 13.17
CA PHE A 238 -12.11 10.44 13.24
C PHE A 238 -13.48 10.13 13.88
N LEU A 239 -13.83 10.82 14.97
CA LEU A 239 -15.13 10.60 15.63
C LEU A 239 -16.33 11.01 14.75
N GLU A 240 -16.17 11.99 13.85
CA GLU A 240 -17.22 12.34 12.88
C GLU A 240 -17.43 11.21 11.87
N PHE A 241 -16.33 10.63 11.35
CA PHE A 241 -16.40 9.47 10.48
C PHE A 241 -16.99 8.23 11.19
N ALA A 242 -16.52 7.94 12.41
CA ALA A 242 -17.01 6.79 13.19
C ALA A 242 -18.52 6.92 13.50
N ALA A 243 -18.98 8.13 13.83
CA ALA A 243 -20.40 8.40 14.04
C ALA A 243 -21.24 8.22 12.76
N ALA A 244 -20.73 8.69 11.61
CA ALA A 244 -21.41 8.48 10.32
C ALA A 244 -21.46 6.98 9.94
N ALA A 245 -20.39 6.25 10.14
CA ALA A 245 -20.35 4.79 9.92
C ALA A 245 -21.35 4.08 10.85
N GLN A 246 -21.41 4.45 12.12
CA GLN A 246 -22.37 3.89 13.08
C GLN A 246 -23.82 4.18 12.68
N GLN A 247 -24.12 5.40 12.23
CA GLN A 247 -25.46 5.77 11.74
C GLN A 247 -25.84 4.95 10.50
N ALA A 248 -24.87 4.59 9.66
CA ALA A 248 -25.08 3.71 8.52
C ALA A 248 -25.20 2.22 8.91
N GLY A 249 -25.09 1.85 10.20
CA GLY A 249 -25.17 0.47 10.68
C GLY A 249 -23.86 -0.31 10.54
N LEU A 250 -22.73 0.39 10.62
CA LEU A 250 -21.37 -0.17 10.58
C LEU A 250 -20.66 0.05 11.92
N ALA A 251 -19.69 -0.81 12.24
CA ALA A 251 -18.83 -0.68 13.41
C ALA A 251 -17.36 -0.54 12.97
N TYR A 252 -16.65 0.39 13.57
CA TYR A 252 -15.22 0.57 13.38
C TYR A 252 -14.42 -0.53 14.07
N VAL A 253 -13.48 -1.14 13.37
CA VAL A 253 -12.58 -2.17 13.90
C VAL A 253 -11.25 -1.58 14.32
N THR A 254 -10.50 -1.02 13.39
CA THR A 254 -9.15 -0.45 13.59
C THR A 254 -8.70 0.24 12.30
N ASP A 255 -7.49 0.83 12.30
CA ASP A 255 -6.79 1.23 11.06
C ASP A 255 -6.22 -0.02 10.35
N ALA A 256 -6.17 -0.01 9.02
CA ALA A 256 -5.59 -1.10 8.20
C ALA A 256 -4.09 -1.32 8.47
N GLU A 257 -3.45 -0.37 9.12
CA GLU A 257 -2.12 -0.46 9.71
C GLU A 257 -2.23 -0.32 11.23
N PRO A 258 -2.53 -1.41 11.96
CA PRO A 258 -2.87 -1.37 13.39
C PRO A 258 -1.79 -0.72 14.26
N GLN A 259 -0.51 -0.78 13.85
CA GLN A 259 0.58 -0.10 14.57
C GLN A 259 0.35 1.41 14.71
N LEU A 260 -0.42 2.01 13.82
CA LEU A 260 -0.74 3.44 13.88
C LEU A 260 -1.79 3.77 14.97
N THR A 261 -2.44 2.76 15.56
CA THR A 261 -3.39 2.94 16.67
C THR A 261 -2.73 2.78 18.04
N PHE A 262 -1.44 2.37 18.09
CA PHE A 262 -0.72 2.23 19.35
C PHE A 262 0.05 3.50 19.71
N PRO A 263 -0.21 4.12 20.88
CA PRO A 263 0.56 5.28 21.33
C PRO A 263 2.07 5.02 21.43
N SER A 264 2.48 3.79 21.78
CA SER A 264 3.89 3.37 21.88
C SER A 264 4.67 3.46 20.56
N THR A 265 3.99 3.34 19.41
CA THR A 265 4.59 3.54 18.08
C THR A 265 5.16 4.94 17.91
N PHE A 266 4.59 5.93 18.59
CA PHE A 266 5.00 7.34 18.52
C PHE A 266 5.89 7.77 19.69
N GLY A 267 6.36 6.82 20.48
CA GLY A 267 7.31 7.02 21.56
C GLY A 267 6.69 7.11 22.97
N ALA A 268 7.54 7.00 23.98
CA ALA A 268 7.13 6.90 25.37
C ALA A 268 6.36 8.14 25.86
N THR A 269 6.73 9.34 25.41
CA THR A 269 6.05 10.59 25.81
C THR A 269 4.59 10.59 25.39
N VAL A 270 4.27 10.17 24.16
CA VAL A 270 2.90 10.05 23.66
C VAL A 270 2.14 8.97 24.43
N ALA A 271 2.76 7.81 24.64
CA ALA A 271 2.15 6.70 25.38
C ALA A 271 1.78 7.10 26.82
N VAL A 272 2.69 7.74 27.55
CA VAL A 272 2.44 8.19 28.94
C VAL A 272 1.39 9.29 28.98
N GLY A 273 1.46 10.28 28.08
CA GLY A 273 0.51 11.39 28.05
C GLY A 273 -0.93 10.92 27.78
N LEU A 274 -1.09 9.97 26.84
CA LEU A 274 -2.41 9.43 26.51
C LEU A 274 -2.96 8.51 27.60
N ASN A 275 -2.15 7.71 28.26
CA ASN A 275 -2.62 6.82 29.32
C ASN A 275 -3.35 7.60 30.44
N GLY A 276 -2.89 8.81 30.80
CA GLY A 276 -3.54 9.64 31.80
C GLY A 276 -4.93 10.18 31.36
N LEU A 277 -5.06 10.52 30.09
CA LEU A 277 -6.31 11.09 29.53
C LEU A 277 -7.36 10.03 29.20
N SER A 278 -6.94 8.81 28.95
CA SER A 278 -7.79 7.77 28.35
C SER A 278 -8.30 6.72 29.35
N VAL A 279 -8.08 6.89 30.65
CA VAL A 279 -8.41 5.88 31.70
C VAL A 279 -9.88 5.41 31.64
N ASN A 280 -10.81 6.29 31.28
CA ASN A 280 -12.24 5.98 31.15
C ASN A 280 -12.79 6.22 29.75
N ALA A 281 -11.92 6.42 28.75
CA ALA A 281 -12.35 6.68 27.38
C ALA A 281 -12.52 5.37 26.61
N GLY A 282 -13.59 5.24 25.83
CA GLY A 282 -13.75 4.17 24.86
C GLY A 282 -12.64 4.19 23.81
N ARG A 283 -12.49 3.09 23.09
CA ARG A 283 -11.43 2.89 22.09
C ARG A 283 -11.38 4.03 21.06
N GLU A 284 -12.51 4.39 20.47
CA GLU A 284 -12.58 5.45 19.45
C GLU A 284 -12.14 6.81 20.00
N MET A 285 -12.52 7.14 21.22
CA MET A 285 -12.08 8.38 21.87
C MET A 285 -10.56 8.39 22.10
N ARG A 286 -9.98 7.25 22.52
CA ARG A 286 -8.52 7.12 22.69
C ARG A 286 -7.80 7.33 21.37
N GLU A 287 -8.33 6.79 20.28
CA GLU A 287 -7.76 6.98 18.94
C GLU A 287 -7.89 8.42 18.45
N GLN A 288 -9.00 9.10 18.74
CA GLN A 288 -9.11 10.54 18.44
C GLN A 288 -8.08 11.37 19.23
N TYR A 289 -7.84 11.04 20.51
CA TYR A 289 -6.79 11.71 21.28
C TYR A 289 -5.40 11.44 20.69
N LEU A 290 -5.15 10.21 20.22
CA LEU A 290 -3.91 9.88 19.52
C LEU A 290 -3.76 10.71 18.24
N ASP A 291 -4.80 10.91 17.45
CA ASP A 291 -4.77 11.75 16.26
C ASP A 291 -4.34 13.19 16.57
N PHE A 292 -4.84 13.76 17.69
CA PHE A 292 -4.39 15.07 18.15
C PHE A 292 -2.90 15.07 18.55
N ALA A 293 -2.47 14.02 19.27
CA ALA A 293 -1.10 13.94 19.76
C ALA A 293 -0.06 13.81 18.63
N VAL A 294 -0.43 13.11 17.51
CA VAL A 294 0.48 12.81 16.40
C VAL A 294 0.29 13.69 15.17
N GLY A 295 -0.75 14.53 15.15
CA GLY A 295 -1.08 15.35 13.98
C GLY A 295 -1.50 14.49 12.78
N ARG A 296 -2.36 13.49 13.00
CA ARG A 296 -2.78 12.56 11.94
C ARG A 296 -3.49 13.28 10.81
N SER A 297 -3.07 13.01 9.57
CA SER A 297 -3.64 13.62 8.36
C SER A 297 -4.41 12.64 7.48
N PHE A 298 -4.27 11.32 7.69
CA PHE A 298 -4.90 10.30 6.87
C PHE A 298 -5.26 9.08 7.71
N ARG A 299 -6.45 8.53 7.51
CA ARG A 299 -6.94 7.30 8.14
C ARG A 299 -7.35 6.26 7.11
N LYS A 300 -7.24 5.00 7.51
CA LYS A 300 -7.51 3.79 6.73
C LYS A 300 -8.36 2.84 7.56
N SER A 301 -9.65 3.21 7.72
CA SER A 301 -10.55 2.56 8.67
C SER A 301 -11.10 1.24 8.14
N LEU A 302 -11.00 0.17 8.95
CA LEU A 302 -11.71 -1.07 8.73
C LEU A 302 -13.07 -1.00 9.42
N LEU A 303 -14.11 -1.42 8.70
CA LEU A 303 -15.49 -1.45 9.14
C LEU A 303 -16.07 -2.86 8.97
N VAL A 304 -16.96 -3.23 9.86
CA VAL A 304 -17.80 -4.43 9.76
C VAL A 304 -19.26 -4.05 10.05
N HIS A 305 -20.20 -4.97 9.86
CA HIS A 305 -21.58 -4.74 10.29
C HIS A 305 -21.68 -4.43 11.78
N ALA A 306 -22.54 -3.50 12.18
CA ALA A 306 -22.71 -3.06 13.57
C ALA A 306 -23.11 -4.23 14.50
N GLU A 307 -23.79 -5.24 13.99
CA GLU A 307 -24.16 -6.48 14.72
C GLU A 307 -22.94 -7.26 15.23
N ARG A 308 -21.77 -7.04 14.60
CA ARG A 308 -20.50 -7.66 14.99
C ARG A 308 -19.68 -6.81 15.98
N ALA A 309 -20.18 -5.66 16.40
CA ALA A 309 -19.44 -4.77 17.31
C ALA A 309 -19.01 -5.46 18.61
N GLY A 310 -19.84 -6.37 19.12
CA GLY A 310 -19.54 -7.14 20.34
C GLY A 310 -18.46 -8.22 20.19
N GLU A 311 -18.08 -8.55 18.96
CA GLU A 311 -16.97 -9.50 18.67
C GLU A 311 -15.60 -8.80 18.70
N ILE A 312 -15.56 -7.47 18.53
CA ILE A 312 -14.33 -6.70 18.33
C ILE A 312 -13.57 -6.56 19.65
N LEU A 313 -12.34 -7.04 19.72
CA LEU A 313 -11.48 -6.83 20.88
C LEU A 313 -11.07 -5.35 21.02
N GLU A 314 -10.94 -4.90 22.28
CA GLU A 314 -10.42 -3.55 22.61
C GLU A 314 -8.96 -3.33 22.17
N GLN A 315 -8.19 -4.41 22.09
CA GLN A 315 -6.79 -4.44 21.65
C GLN A 315 -6.53 -5.70 20.84
N PRO A 316 -5.59 -5.66 19.88
CA PRO A 316 -5.27 -6.82 19.08
C PRO A 316 -4.70 -7.95 19.94
N GLU A 317 -5.05 -9.17 19.61
CA GLU A 317 -4.61 -10.38 20.30
C GLU A 317 -3.33 -10.94 19.69
N GLY A 318 -2.24 -10.97 20.46
CA GLY A 318 -0.96 -11.55 20.01
C GLY A 318 -1.04 -13.04 19.71
N GLY A 319 -1.96 -13.79 20.33
CA GLY A 319 -2.22 -15.21 20.03
C GLY A 319 -2.67 -15.46 18.58
N ALA A 320 -3.29 -14.48 17.94
CA ALA A 320 -3.68 -14.56 16.53
C ALA A 320 -2.47 -14.78 15.59
N PHE A 321 -1.27 -14.39 15.99
CA PHE A 321 -0.05 -14.58 15.20
C PHE A 321 0.29 -16.06 14.97
N ALA A 322 -0.15 -16.98 15.85
CA ALA A 322 0.08 -18.41 15.69
C ALA A 322 -0.47 -18.99 14.37
N ALA A 323 -1.50 -18.36 13.81
CA ALA A 323 -2.12 -18.77 12.54
C ALA A 323 -1.58 -18.01 11.32
N MET A 324 -0.60 -17.13 11.50
CA MET A 324 -0.14 -16.21 10.44
C MET A 324 1.21 -16.62 9.84
N HIS A 325 1.45 -16.06 8.66
CA HIS A 325 2.71 -16.12 7.92
C HIS A 325 3.32 -14.72 7.88
N PHE A 326 4.64 -14.64 8.00
CA PHE A 326 5.40 -13.40 8.16
C PHE A 326 6.52 -13.28 7.13
N ALA A 327 6.78 -12.07 6.68
CA ALA A 327 7.92 -11.73 5.84
C ALA A 327 8.44 -10.32 6.15
N ALA A 328 9.72 -10.07 5.86
CA ALA A 328 10.28 -8.73 5.99
C ALA A 328 11.39 -8.50 4.95
N ASP A 329 11.32 -7.38 4.20
CA ASP A 329 12.43 -6.89 3.38
C ASP A 329 13.39 -6.12 4.27
N LEU A 330 14.41 -6.82 4.76
CA LEU A 330 15.42 -6.30 5.65
C LEU A 330 16.81 -6.40 5.01
N THR A 331 17.58 -5.32 5.08
CA THR A 331 18.98 -5.30 4.65
C THR A 331 19.86 -5.09 5.86
N ALA A 332 20.76 -6.04 6.16
CA ALA A 332 21.76 -5.88 7.20
C ALA A 332 22.73 -4.74 6.85
N LEU A 333 23.01 -3.88 7.81
CA LEU A 333 23.94 -2.75 7.66
C LEU A 333 25.25 -3.06 8.36
N ALA A 334 26.36 -2.61 7.74
CA ALA A 334 27.68 -2.60 8.38
C ALA A 334 27.80 -1.41 9.35
N GLY A 335 28.74 -1.54 10.33
CA GLY A 335 29.08 -0.43 11.24
C GLY A 335 28.18 -0.29 12.46
N ALA A 336 27.38 -1.30 12.81
CA ALA A 336 26.66 -1.32 14.08
C ALA A 336 27.63 -1.29 15.28
N PRO A 337 27.24 -0.70 16.43
CA PRO A 337 28.03 -0.75 17.66
C PRO A 337 28.38 -2.19 18.07
N ALA A 338 29.47 -2.36 18.83
CA ALA A 338 29.90 -3.67 19.30
C ALA A 338 28.78 -4.40 20.07
N GLY A 339 28.54 -5.66 19.72
CA GLY A 339 27.48 -6.49 20.31
C GLY A 339 26.06 -6.17 19.79
N GLN A 340 25.91 -5.31 18.80
CA GLN A 340 24.62 -4.98 18.18
C GLN A 340 24.61 -5.33 16.69
N ARG A 341 23.42 -5.50 16.14
CA ARG A 341 23.17 -5.59 14.70
C ARG A 341 22.21 -4.50 14.28
N GLN A 342 22.40 -4.01 13.07
CA GLN A 342 21.53 -3.00 12.48
C GLN A 342 20.98 -3.51 11.15
N PHE A 343 19.69 -3.30 10.96
CA PHE A 343 18.97 -3.62 9.72
C PHE A 343 18.22 -2.38 9.23
N ARG A 344 18.04 -2.28 7.93
CA ARG A 344 17.25 -1.25 7.29
C ARG A 344 16.06 -1.89 6.59
N THR A 345 14.85 -1.37 6.84
CA THR A 345 13.62 -1.77 6.16
C THR A 345 13.56 -1.23 4.74
N ALA A 346 12.65 -1.73 3.91
CA ALA A 346 12.38 -1.19 2.57
C ALA A 346 12.00 0.31 2.60
N ALA A 347 11.29 0.76 3.65
CA ALA A 347 10.94 2.17 3.88
C ALA A 347 12.11 3.05 4.36
N GLY A 348 13.31 2.47 4.55
CA GLY A 348 14.51 3.19 4.99
C GLY A 348 14.68 3.31 6.50
N THR A 349 13.76 2.82 7.31
CA THR A 349 13.86 2.84 8.79
C THR A 349 14.99 1.91 9.25
N ALA A 350 15.87 2.42 10.13
CA ALA A 350 16.93 1.63 10.75
C ALA A 350 16.46 1.03 12.07
N ILE A 351 16.67 -0.28 12.23
CA ILE A 351 16.38 -1.04 13.46
C ILE A 351 17.72 -1.54 14.01
N THR A 352 18.05 -1.15 15.23
CA THR A 352 19.29 -1.58 15.90
C THR A 352 18.94 -2.34 17.17
N THR A 353 19.51 -3.52 17.36
CA THR A 353 19.22 -4.35 18.54
C THR A 353 20.46 -5.12 18.99
N PRO A 354 20.67 -5.28 20.32
CA PRO A 354 21.64 -6.19 20.92
C PRO A 354 21.05 -7.58 21.19
N ASP A 355 19.72 -7.78 21.07
CA ASP A 355 19.03 -9.01 21.43
C ASP A 355 19.33 -10.13 20.40
N PRO A 356 20.00 -11.23 20.79
CA PRO A 356 20.36 -12.32 19.88
C PRO A 356 19.15 -12.98 19.24
N ALA A 357 18.01 -13.11 19.95
CA ALA A 357 16.80 -13.71 19.44
C ALA A 357 16.15 -12.82 18.37
N MET A 358 16.08 -11.51 18.60
CA MET A 358 15.60 -10.55 17.60
C MET A 358 16.52 -10.50 16.37
N ILE A 359 17.85 -10.56 16.56
CA ILE A 359 18.82 -10.62 15.46
C ILE A 359 18.55 -11.85 14.60
N ALA A 360 18.44 -13.04 15.21
CA ALA A 360 18.19 -14.29 14.49
C ALA A 360 16.84 -14.27 13.75
N LEU A 361 15.80 -13.70 14.37
CA LEU A 361 14.51 -13.50 13.71
C LEU A 361 14.64 -12.63 12.45
N MET A 362 15.28 -11.48 12.55
CA MET A 362 15.46 -10.57 11.42
C MET A 362 16.34 -11.16 10.33
N GLU A 363 17.40 -11.90 10.67
CA GLU A 363 18.24 -12.62 9.70
C GLU A 363 17.43 -13.72 8.98
N THR A 364 16.61 -14.48 9.71
CA THR A 364 15.74 -15.52 9.13
C THR A 364 14.73 -14.92 8.13
N LEU A 365 14.06 -13.83 8.51
CA LEU A 365 13.10 -13.13 7.64
C LEU A 365 13.80 -12.52 6.42
N ALA A 366 14.95 -11.88 6.60
CA ALA A 366 15.73 -11.29 5.52
C ALA A 366 16.20 -12.33 4.48
N GLN A 367 16.62 -13.50 4.94
CA GLN A 367 17.04 -14.60 4.06
C GLN A 367 15.86 -15.21 3.29
N ALA A 368 14.72 -15.33 3.93
CA ALA A 368 13.52 -15.91 3.32
C ALA A 368 12.85 -14.98 2.31
N TRP A 369 12.99 -13.66 2.44
CA TRP A 369 12.32 -12.69 1.56
C TRP A 369 12.45 -13.03 0.06
N PRO A 370 11.37 -12.97 -0.74
CA PRO A 370 10.00 -12.50 -0.46
C PRO A 370 9.05 -13.59 0.07
N GLN A 371 9.54 -14.76 0.44
CA GLN A 371 8.75 -15.85 1.02
C GLN A 371 8.18 -15.44 2.38
N SER A 372 6.93 -15.84 2.64
CA SER A 372 6.37 -15.78 3.98
C SER A 372 6.65 -17.07 4.76
N LEU A 373 7.00 -16.93 6.02
CA LEU A 373 7.27 -18.05 6.93
C LEU A 373 6.13 -18.16 7.96
N PRO A 374 5.58 -19.37 8.22
CA PRO A 374 4.59 -19.56 9.27
C PRO A 374 5.19 -19.30 10.65
N PHE A 375 4.37 -18.86 11.61
CA PHE A 375 4.78 -18.64 13.00
C PHE A 375 5.59 -19.80 13.58
N ALA A 376 5.16 -21.05 13.33
CA ALA A 376 5.83 -22.24 13.83
C ALA A 376 7.29 -22.36 13.33
N ALA A 377 7.57 -21.99 12.06
CA ALA A 377 8.93 -22.01 11.52
C ALA A 377 9.81 -20.92 12.15
N LEU A 378 9.24 -19.73 12.41
CA LEU A 378 9.96 -18.66 13.11
C LEU A 378 10.23 -19.07 14.57
N LEU A 379 9.28 -19.69 15.25
CA LEU A 379 9.45 -20.18 16.61
C LEU A 379 10.57 -21.22 16.70
N GLU A 380 10.64 -22.13 15.74
CA GLU A 380 11.72 -23.14 15.68
C GLU A 380 13.09 -22.49 15.53
N SER A 381 13.23 -21.45 14.70
CA SER A 381 14.48 -20.73 14.53
C SER A 381 14.99 -20.05 15.81
N GLN A 382 14.12 -19.82 16.79
CA GLN A 382 14.45 -19.16 18.04
C GLN A 382 14.90 -20.12 19.15
N ARG A 383 14.69 -21.44 19.02
CA ARG A 383 15.01 -22.41 20.08
C ARG A 383 16.46 -22.40 20.54
N GLY A 384 17.39 -22.12 19.64
CA GLY A 384 18.82 -22.03 19.96
C GLY A 384 19.22 -20.77 20.72
N HIS A 385 18.34 -19.78 20.82
CA HIS A 385 18.59 -18.48 21.47
C HIS A 385 17.80 -18.32 22.77
N ALA A 386 16.92 -19.26 23.11
CA ALA A 386 16.15 -19.27 24.35
C ALA A 386 16.97 -19.85 25.51
N ALA A 387 16.60 -19.49 26.75
CA ALA A 387 17.12 -20.18 27.94
C ALA A 387 16.80 -21.67 27.87
N SER A 388 17.73 -22.51 28.34
CA SER A 388 17.64 -23.98 28.22
C SER A 388 16.42 -24.59 28.95
N ASP A 389 15.83 -23.84 29.88
CA ASP A 389 14.66 -24.18 30.69
C ASP A 389 13.38 -23.42 30.30
N ALA A 390 13.42 -22.64 29.23
CA ALA A 390 12.26 -21.89 28.77
C ALA A 390 11.12 -22.83 28.32
N SER A 391 9.92 -22.62 28.86
CA SER A 391 8.73 -23.32 28.39
C SER A 391 8.35 -22.93 26.96
N ALA A 392 7.59 -23.80 26.28
CA ALA A 392 7.09 -23.51 24.93
C ALA A 392 6.25 -22.21 24.90
N ASP A 393 5.45 -21.97 25.95
CA ASP A 393 4.62 -20.76 26.07
C ASP A 393 5.47 -19.50 26.27
N ALA A 394 6.53 -19.59 27.08
CA ALA A 394 7.46 -18.47 27.28
C ALA A 394 8.15 -18.10 25.97
N LEU A 395 8.59 -19.09 25.19
CA LEU A 395 9.21 -18.87 23.88
C LEU A 395 8.20 -18.27 22.88
N ALA A 396 6.97 -18.77 22.85
CA ALA A 396 5.92 -18.22 21.98
C ALA A 396 5.59 -16.76 22.33
N ASN A 397 5.47 -16.44 23.63
CA ASN A 397 5.21 -15.07 24.09
C ASN A 397 6.37 -14.11 23.74
N ALA A 398 7.62 -14.56 23.90
CA ALA A 398 8.79 -13.78 23.49
C ALA A 398 8.77 -13.51 21.98
N MET A 399 8.46 -14.53 21.16
CA MET A 399 8.33 -14.37 19.71
C MET A 399 7.23 -13.38 19.35
N VAL A 400 6.05 -13.46 19.97
CA VAL A 400 4.98 -12.47 19.78
C VAL A 400 5.47 -11.05 20.09
N GLY A 401 6.21 -10.85 21.18
CA GLY A 401 6.82 -9.57 21.55
C GLY A 401 7.77 -9.03 20.47
N HIS A 402 8.61 -9.88 19.91
CA HIS A 402 9.51 -9.51 18.81
C HIS A 402 8.73 -9.14 17.54
N LEU A 403 7.71 -9.93 17.16
CA LEU A 403 6.87 -9.65 15.99
C LEU A 403 6.10 -8.34 16.17
N VAL A 404 5.53 -8.06 17.34
CA VAL A 404 4.88 -6.78 17.67
C VAL A 404 5.86 -5.61 17.49
N THR A 405 7.09 -5.77 17.96
CA THR A 405 8.14 -4.74 17.78
C THR A 405 8.40 -4.46 16.30
N LEU A 406 8.49 -5.50 15.47
CA LEU A 406 8.69 -5.35 14.02
C LEU A 406 7.45 -4.76 13.33
N VAL A 407 6.23 -5.10 13.77
CA VAL A 407 4.99 -4.44 13.29
C VAL A 407 5.00 -2.95 13.62
N GLN A 408 5.32 -2.57 14.85
CA GLN A 408 5.41 -1.16 15.27
C GLN A 408 6.47 -0.38 14.50
N ALA A 409 7.57 -1.04 14.12
CA ALA A 409 8.60 -0.45 13.28
C ALA A 409 8.20 -0.36 11.78
N GLY A 410 7.03 -0.87 11.39
CA GLY A 410 6.62 -0.95 9.98
C GLY A 410 7.51 -1.86 9.14
N ALA A 411 8.15 -2.85 9.77
CA ALA A 411 9.14 -3.73 9.16
C ALA A 411 8.59 -5.10 8.75
N LEU A 412 7.38 -5.43 9.17
CA LEU A 412 6.83 -6.78 9.05
C LEU A 412 5.57 -6.79 8.18
N HIS A 413 5.57 -7.68 7.20
CA HIS A 413 4.37 -8.08 6.47
C HIS A 413 3.81 -9.35 7.09
N TYR A 414 2.49 -9.44 7.22
CA TYR A 414 1.81 -10.61 7.78
C TYR A 414 0.50 -10.89 7.06
N ARG A 415 0.14 -12.16 6.92
CA ARG A 415 -1.08 -12.66 6.28
C ARG A 415 -1.50 -13.98 6.93
N LEU A 416 -2.76 -14.36 6.77
CA LEU A 416 -3.22 -15.69 7.15
C LEU A 416 -2.79 -16.74 6.12
N GLU A 417 -2.81 -16.39 4.83
CA GLU A 417 -2.37 -17.25 3.75
C GLU A 417 -0.88 -17.07 3.45
N PRO A 418 -0.16 -18.15 3.10
CA PRO A 418 1.20 -18.01 2.59
C PRO A 418 1.20 -17.24 1.26
N VAL A 419 2.25 -16.46 1.03
CA VAL A 419 2.50 -15.88 -0.29
C VAL A 419 2.99 -16.97 -1.23
N ALA A 420 2.51 -16.95 -2.47
CA ALA A 420 2.80 -17.97 -3.49
C ALA A 420 4.24 -17.87 -4.03
N TYR A 421 5.26 -17.93 -3.14
CA TYR A 421 6.66 -17.98 -3.51
C TYR A 421 7.27 -19.37 -3.23
N GLN A 422 7.97 -19.95 -4.21
CA GLN A 422 8.50 -21.31 -4.17
C GLN A 422 10.02 -21.31 -4.36
N PRO A 423 10.83 -21.16 -3.32
CA PRO A 423 12.29 -20.96 -3.42
C PRO A 423 13.08 -22.15 -4.01
N ALA A 424 12.49 -23.34 -4.02
CA ALA A 424 13.17 -24.57 -4.44
C ALA A 424 13.15 -24.85 -5.94
N GLN A 425 12.56 -23.99 -6.76
CA GLN A 425 12.49 -24.19 -8.21
C GLN A 425 13.78 -23.74 -8.89
N ALA A 426 14.32 -24.62 -9.76
CA ALA A 426 15.60 -24.37 -10.43
C ALA A 426 15.53 -23.36 -11.60
N LYS A 427 14.34 -23.08 -12.09
CA LYS A 427 14.08 -22.21 -13.24
C LYS A 427 13.30 -20.99 -12.79
N PRO A 428 13.85 -19.78 -12.87
CA PRO A 428 13.18 -18.58 -12.38
C PRO A 428 11.93 -18.28 -13.21
N ARG A 429 10.86 -17.83 -12.52
CA ARG A 429 9.59 -17.44 -13.12
C ARG A 429 9.08 -16.13 -12.50
N LEU A 430 8.59 -15.24 -13.34
CA LEU A 430 7.90 -14.02 -12.89
C LEU A 430 6.52 -14.35 -12.30
N ILE A 431 6.02 -13.46 -11.45
CA ILE A 431 4.64 -13.54 -10.96
C ILE A 431 3.65 -13.43 -12.13
N PRO A 432 2.41 -13.95 -11.98
CA PRO A 432 1.40 -13.89 -13.03
C PRO A 432 1.17 -12.45 -13.53
N GLY A 433 1.07 -12.26 -14.83
CA GLY A 433 0.82 -10.98 -15.47
C GLY A 433 1.99 -9.98 -15.48
N ALA A 434 3.12 -10.26 -14.82
CA ALA A 434 4.21 -9.29 -14.72
C ALA A 434 4.88 -8.99 -16.06
N LEU A 435 4.96 -9.97 -16.95
CA LEU A 435 5.55 -9.78 -18.27
C LEU A 435 4.67 -8.93 -19.18
N GLU A 436 3.39 -9.20 -19.15
CA GLU A 436 2.36 -8.48 -19.90
C GLU A 436 2.27 -7.04 -19.39
N LEU A 437 2.23 -6.85 -18.09
CA LEU A 437 2.27 -5.52 -17.46
C LEU A 437 3.54 -4.74 -17.82
N LEU A 438 4.70 -5.40 -17.86
CA LEU A 438 5.93 -4.73 -18.28
C LEU A 438 5.81 -4.17 -19.71
N GLN A 439 5.08 -4.85 -20.59
CA GLN A 439 4.83 -4.37 -21.95
C GLN A 439 3.83 -3.21 -21.96
N GLU A 440 2.78 -3.26 -21.12
CA GLU A 440 1.77 -2.21 -21.03
C GLU A 440 2.34 -0.92 -20.41
N VAL A 441 3.08 -1.00 -19.31
CA VAL A 441 3.63 0.19 -18.62
C VAL A 441 4.69 0.95 -19.44
N THR A 442 5.20 0.34 -20.51
CA THR A 442 6.11 1.02 -21.45
C THR A 442 5.39 1.75 -22.57
N LYS A 443 4.07 1.58 -22.71
CA LYS A 443 3.27 2.29 -23.72
C LYS A 443 2.92 3.70 -23.24
N PRO A 444 2.92 4.69 -24.14
CA PRO A 444 2.40 6.03 -23.82
C PRO A 444 0.93 5.94 -23.35
N GLY A 445 0.62 6.65 -22.28
CA GLY A 445 -0.76 6.71 -21.76
C GLY A 445 -1.19 5.52 -20.91
N CYS A 446 -0.29 4.59 -20.55
CA CYS A 446 -0.62 3.53 -19.60
C CYS A 446 -0.97 4.14 -18.23
N GLN A 447 -2.09 3.71 -17.66
CA GLN A 447 -2.64 4.21 -16.40
C GLN A 447 -2.54 3.21 -15.25
N VAL A 448 -1.92 2.04 -15.47
CA VAL A 448 -1.75 0.99 -14.46
C VAL A 448 -0.27 0.75 -14.21
N GLY A 449 0.13 0.71 -12.94
CA GLY A 449 1.51 0.40 -12.56
C GLY A 449 1.77 -1.09 -12.36
N MET A 450 3.06 -1.47 -12.30
CA MET A 450 3.46 -2.83 -11.93
C MET A 450 3.30 -3.07 -10.43
N HIS A 451 3.14 -4.34 -10.06
CA HIS A 451 2.95 -4.77 -8.68
C HIS A 451 3.87 -5.93 -8.30
N SER A 452 4.02 -6.16 -7.00
CA SER A 452 4.75 -7.29 -6.42
C SER A 452 3.81 -8.35 -5.83
N LEU A 453 4.38 -9.50 -5.42
CA LEU A 453 3.71 -10.54 -4.62
C LEU A 453 3.05 -9.99 -3.33
N TRP A 454 3.61 -8.89 -2.78
CA TRP A 454 3.15 -8.26 -1.56
C TRP A 454 2.22 -7.08 -1.79
N HIS A 455 1.67 -6.94 -3.02
CA HIS A 455 0.74 -5.87 -3.37
C HIS A 455 1.37 -4.46 -3.20
N HIS A 456 2.67 -4.36 -3.47
CA HIS A 456 3.38 -3.08 -3.51
C HIS A 456 3.57 -2.61 -4.94
N PRO A 457 3.59 -1.30 -5.19
CA PRO A 457 3.98 -0.77 -6.50
C PRO A 457 5.45 -1.07 -6.78
N VAL A 458 5.74 -1.42 -8.02
CA VAL A 458 7.10 -1.72 -8.49
C VAL A 458 7.42 -0.85 -9.69
N THR A 459 8.61 -0.24 -9.69
CA THR A 459 9.12 0.48 -10.86
C THR A 459 9.67 -0.49 -11.89
N ALA A 460 9.18 -0.41 -13.11
CA ALA A 460 9.67 -1.23 -14.22
C ALA A 460 11.13 -0.89 -14.56
N PRO A 461 11.97 -1.87 -14.89
CA PRO A 461 13.30 -1.58 -15.42
C PRO A 461 13.19 -0.88 -16.78
N THR A 462 13.99 0.16 -16.98
CA THR A 462 13.93 1.00 -18.18
C THR A 462 14.92 0.55 -19.28
N ASP A 463 15.96 -0.22 -18.93
CA ASP A 463 16.93 -0.65 -19.93
C ASP A 463 16.45 -1.86 -20.73
N ALA A 464 16.78 -1.83 -22.04
CA ALA A 464 16.29 -2.79 -23.01
C ALA A 464 16.82 -4.21 -22.80
N LEU A 465 18.00 -4.39 -22.19
CA LEU A 465 18.56 -5.71 -21.94
C LEU A 465 17.84 -6.42 -20.79
N HIS A 466 17.56 -5.70 -19.68
CA HIS A 466 16.79 -6.27 -18.59
C HIS A 466 15.36 -6.61 -19.05
N GLN A 467 14.69 -5.74 -19.80
CA GLN A 467 13.37 -6.01 -20.37
C GLN A 467 13.42 -7.25 -21.31
N TYR A 468 14.46 -7.36 -22.14
CA TYR A 468 14.64 -8.54 -22.99
C TYR A 468 14.79 -9.81 -22.16
N LEU A 469 15.63 -9.80 -21.13
CA LEU A 469 15.84 -10.96 -20.27
C LEU A 469 14.58 -11.33 -19.48
N MET A 470 13.84 -10.36 -18.96
CA MET A 470 12.59 -10.62 -18.24
C MET A 470 11.57 -11.38 -19.09
N ARG A 471 11.52 -11.15 -20.40
CA ARG A 471 10.65 -11.91 -21.33
C ARG A 471 10.99 -13.40 -21.42
N HIS A 472 12.14 -13.80 -20.87
CA HIS A 472 12.61 -15.18 -20.86
C HIS A 472 12.67 -15.79 -19.46
N ILE A 473 12.18 -15.07 -18.43
CA ILE A 473 12.02 -15.56 -17.06
C ILE A 473 10.62 -16.16 -16.93
N ASP A 474 10.39 -17.26 -17.63
CA ASP A 474 9.08 -17.89 -17.87
C ASP A 474 8.86 -19.18 -17.05
N GLY A 475 9.87 -19.62 -16.28
CA GLY A 475 9.83 -20.90 -15.57
C GLY A 475 10.28 -22.10 -16.42
N GLU A 476 10.61 -21.87 -17.70
CA GLU A 476 11.10 -22.93 -18.62
C GLU A 476 12.62 -22.91 -18.75
N ARG A 477 13.24 -21.73 -18.62
CA ARG A 477 14.67 -21.50 -18.79
C ARG A 477 15.41 -21.48 -17.47
N SER A 478 16.52 -22.20 -17.43
CA SER A 478 17.48 -22.15 -16.32
C SER A 478 18.27 -20.84 -16.31
N THR A 479 18.87 -20.51 -15.18
CA THR A 479 19.79 -19.36 -15.06
C THR A 479 20.98 -19.45 -16.05
N ALA A 480 21.44 -20.66 -16.37
CA ALA A 480 22.51 -20.87 -17.35
C ALA A 480 22.07 -20.49 -18.78
N GLU A 481 20.85 -20.86 -19.16
CA GLU A 481 20.27 -20.46 -20.45
C GLU A 481 20.01 -18.96 -20.53
N LEU A 482 19.56 -18.32 -19.45
CA LEU A 482 19.43 -16.85 -19.38
C LEU A 482 20.80 -16.15 -19.56
N ARG A 483 21.88 -16.69 -18.98
CA ARG A 483 23.25 -16.17 -19.20
C ARG A 483 23.68 -16.29 -20.66
N THR A 484 23.34 -17.40 -21.31
CA THR A 484 23.59 -17.58 -22.74
C THR A 484 22.88 -16.54 -23.58
N LEU A 485 21.58 -16.30 -23.31
CA LEU A 485 20.81 -15.25 -23.99
C LEU A 485 21.40 -13.85 -23.76
N ALA A 486 21.80 -13.52 -22.54
CA ALA A 486 22.47 -12.25 -22.23
C ALA A 486 23.78 -12.09 -23.03
N ARG A 487 24.66 -13.10 -23.03
CA ARG A 487 25.90 -13.09 -23.79
C ARG A 487 25.64 -12.90 -25.28
N ASP A 488 24.70 -13.62 -25.87
CA ASP A 488 24.39 -13.58 -27.30
C ASP A 488 23.80 -12.21 -27.70
N ALA A 489 22.96 -11.59 -26.85
CA ALA A 489 22.43 -10.24 -27.03
C ALA A 489 23.56 -9.18 -27.00
N LEU A 490 24.49 -9.31 -26.05
CA LEU A 490 25.67 -8.44 -25.95
C LEU A 490 26.61 -8.60 -27.16
N THR A 491 26.86 -9.82 -27.57
CA THR A 491 27.73 -10.15 -28.74
C THR A 491 27.12 -9.58 -30.03
N ALA A 492 25.81 -9.67 -30.20
CA ALA A 492 25.10 -9.13 -31.35
C ALA A 492 25.04 -7.59 -31.37
N GLY A 493 25.49 -6.92 -30.29
CA GLY A 493 25.43 -5.47 -30.16
C GLY A 493 23.98 -4.91 -30.12
N ARG A 494 23.00 -5.75 -29.81
CA ARG A 494 21.59 -5.37 -29.75
C ARG A 494 21.29 -4.55 -28.51
N HIS A 495 22.08 -4.72 -27.45
CA HIS A 495 21.92 -4.04 -26.18
C HIS A 495 23.29 -3.50 -25.74
N PRO A 496 23.49 -2.18 -25.75
CA PRO A 496 24.69 -1.57 -25.25
C PRO A 496 24.83 -1.75 -23.73
N HIS A 497 26.07 -1.67 -23.25
CA HIS A 497 26.34 -1.56 -21.81
C HIS A 497 25.52 -0.44 -21.17
N PRO A 498 25.15 -0.53 -19.86
CA PRO A 498 24.43 0.54 -19.16
C PRO A 498 25.09 1.94 -19.28
N ASP A 499 26.41 2.02 -19.48
CA ASP A 499 27.15 3.27 -19.74
C ASP A 499 27.15 3.69 -21.24
N GLY A 500 26.30 3.07 -22.08
CA GLY A 500 26.09 3.43 -23.49
C GLY A 500 27.19 2.99 -24.46
N LYS A 501 28.20 2.25 -24.02
CA LYS A 501 29.31 1.76 -24.88
C LYS A 501 28.98 0.42 -25.51
N PRO A 502 29.32 0.20 -26.79
CA PRO A 502 29.15 -1.10 -27.39
C PRO A 502 30.18 -2.12 -26.82
N TYR A 503 29.72 -3.34 -26.52
CA TYR A 503 30.59 -4.45 -26.13
C TYR A 503 31.45 -5.00 -27.29
N LYS A 504 31.53 -4.28 -28.41
CA LYS A 504 32.33 -4.71 -29.59
C LYS A 504 33.78 -4.91 -29.20
N GLY A 505 34.27 -6.16 -29.33
CA GLY A 505 35.66 -6.53 -29.13
C GLY A 505 36.02 -7.09 -27.77
N ALA A 506 35.09 -7.28 -26.84
CA ALA A 506 35.35 -7.99 -25.59
C ALA A 506 35.60 -9.49 -25.89
N ARG A 507 36.80 -9.99 -25.53
CA ARG A 507 37.20 -11.40 -25.81
C ARG A 507 36.42 -12.43 -24.99
N ASN A 508 35.84 -12.03 -23.88
CA ASN A 508 35.01 -12.91 -23.02
C ASN A 508 33.86 -12.10 -22.38
N LEU A 509 32.64 -12.36 -22.80
CA LEU A 509 31.41 -11.72 -22.25
C LEU A 509 30.71 -12.60 -21.21
N ASP A 510 31.16 -13.81 -20.93
CA ASP A 510 30.51 -14.73 -19.99
C ASP A 510 30.46 -14.17 -18.57
N PRO A 511 31.53 -13.58 -17.99
CA PRO A 511 31.46 -12.98 -16.66
C PRO A 511 30.44 -11.78 -16.59
N VAL A 512 30.42 -10.97 -17.66
CA VAL A 512 29.49 -9.82 -17.74
C VAL A 512 28.06 -10.30 -17.85
N ALA A 513 27.77 -11.27 -18.70
CA ALA A 513 26.45 -11.87 -18.83
C ALA A 513 26.00 -12.53 -17.53
N GLN A 514 26.91 -13.20 -16.82
CA GLN A 514 26.65 -13.79 -15.50
C GLN A 514 26.29 -12.74 -14.47
N GLU A 515 27.02 -11.63 -14.40
CA GLU A 515 26.79 -10.54 -13.48
C GLU A 515 25.43 -9.87 -13.75
N ILE A 516 25.11 -9.56 -15.01
CA ILE A 516 23.83 -8.97 -15.42
C ILE A 516 22.65 -9.87 -15.01
N VAL A 517 22.70 -11.17 -15.33
CA VAL A 517 21.61 -12.08 -14.99
C VAL A 517 21.47 -12.25 -13.48
N ASN A 518 22.59 -12.40 -12.76
CA ASN A 518 22.55 -12.54 -11.30
C ASN A 518 21.98 -11.26 -10.64
N SER A 519 22.43 -10.09 -11.06
CA SER A 519 21.96 -8.79 -10.55
C SER A 519 20.49 -8.60 -10.83
N LEU A 520 20.02 -8.95 -12.04
CA LEU A 520 18.61 -8.88 -12.40
C LEU A 520 17.75 -9.80 -11.51
N LEU A 521 18.13 -11.08 -11.36
CA LEU A 521 17.37 -12.03 -10.55
C LEU A 521 17.33 -11.60 -9.07
N VAL A 522 18.44 -11.09 -8.54
CA VAL A 522 18.49 -10.53 -7.17
C VAL A 522 17.56 -9.32 -7.04
N ALA A 523 17.57 -8.41 -8.01
CA ALA A 523 16.70 -7.23 -8.00
C ALA A 523 15.22 -7.63 -8.10
N LEU A 524 14.87 -8.53 -9.02
CA LEU A 524 13.49 -9.03 -9.19
C LEU A 524 12.98 -9.76 -7.95
N ARG A 525 13.84 -10.60 -7.33
CA ARG A 525 13.52 -11.25 -6.06
C ARG A 525 13.25 -10.21 -4.97
N ARG A 526 14.14 -9.23 -4.83
CA ARG A 526 14.02 -8.19 -3.81
C ARG A 526 12.73 -7.39 -3.91
N VAL A 527 12.32 -7.01 -5.11
CA VAL A 527 11.06 -6.28 -5.31
C VAL A 527 9.82 -7.19 -5.33
N GLY A 528 9.97 -8.51 -5.17
CA GLY A 528 8.87 -9.47 -5.14
C GLY A 528 8.22 -9.73 -6.50
N LEU A 529 8.97 -9.66 -7.59
CA LEU A 529 8.50 -9.97 -8.94
C LEU A 529 8.75 -11.44 -9.36
N LEU A 530 9.51 -12.21 -8.58
CA LEU A 530 9.72 -13.64 -8.84
C LEU A 530 8.71 -14.50 -8.06
N LEU A 531 8.19 -15.51 -8.72
CA LEU A 531 7.40 -16.58 -8.11
C LEU A 531 8.33 -17.69 -7.56
N HIS A 532 9.49 -17.90 -8.21
CA HIS A 532 10.58 -18.76 -7.79
C HIS A 532 11.87 -18.45 -8.56
#